data_e4d4621f8579b5f935f7baf7fed4ac23
#
_entry.id   e4d4621f8579b5f935f7baf7fed4ac23
#
_cell.length_a   1.000
_cell.length_b   1.000
_cell.length_c   1.000
_cell.angle_alpha   90.00
_cell.angle_beta   90.00
_cell.angle_gamma   90.00
#
_symmetry.space_group_name_H-M   'P 1'
#
loop_
_entity.id
_entity.type
_entity.pdbx_description
1 polymer ?
#
loop_
_entity_poly.entity_id
_entity_poly.type
_entity_poly.pdbx_seq_one_letter_code
_entity_poly.pdbx_strand_id
1 'polypeptide(L)'
;RDPGAARRIRKPDVKDNPVYARMLSRIAYLQSHSALPLRLVNVASPMVTASMIWDYTDLMMAMIQYPADVHALLEVITEATIDYVRLQLAHIKSPRSMGHEPEVVPPGIGLRVSDDTAALLSPALYREFAGRYNAVLSKEFGGIVVHSCGDCSRVASAMLEIPGLRGLELTMPQNTKWELIQPAIGRVALCLRHKFSDSALQDYEPVAFTRRLLDTFGRRGVFILTSRPTFDEARTLGEKLWPLLVG
;
A
#
# COMPACT_ATOMS: atom_id res chain seq x y z
N ARG A 1 26.62 -12.56 7.42
CA ARG A 1 25.50 -13.17 8.16
C ARG A 1 24.97 -14.30 7.29
N ASP A 2 24.36 -15.35 7.91
CA ASP A 2 24.04 -16.62 7.23
C ASP A 2 22.78 -16.51 6.35
N PRO A 3 22.89 -16.45 5.02
CA PRO A 3 21.71 -16.41 4.13
C PRO A 3 20.83 -17.66 4.28
N GLY A 4 21.42 -18.81 4.56
CA GLY A 4 20.69 -20.06 4.78
C GLY A 4 19.77 -20.04 6.01
N ALA A 5 19.89 -19.04 6.89
CA ALA A 5 18.93 -18.81 7.97
C ALA A 5 17.51 -18.54 7.46
N ALA A 6 17.39 -17.92 6.30
CA ALA A 6 16.09 -17.63 5.68
C ALA A 6 15.26 -18.89 5.44
N ARG A 7 15.89 -19.98 5.02
CA ARG A 7 15.21 -21.29 4.80
C ARG A 7 14.76 -21.99 6.08
N ARG A 8 15.26 -21.55 7.24
CA ARG A 8 14.86 -22.10 8.55
C ARG A 8 13.68 -21.39 9.18
N ILE A 9 13.33 -20.22 8.65
CA ILE A 9 12.17 -19.45 9.13
C ILE A 9 10.91 -20.25 8.83
N ARG A 10 10.03 -20.34 9.80
CA ARG A 10 8.75 -21.04 9.69
C ARG A 10 7.62 -20.04 9.85
N LYS A 11 6.53 -20.29 9.15
CA LYS A 11 5.32 -19.48 9.28
C LYS A 11 4.82 -19.57 10.73
N PRO A 12 4.56 -18.42 11.39
CA PRO A 12 3.99 -18.41 12.73
C PRO A 12 2.56 -18.94 12.71
N ASP A 13 2.17 -19.66 13.77
CA ASP A 13 0.75 -19.99 13.98
C ASP A 13 0.01 -18.73 14.44
N VAL A 14 -0.97 -18.31 13.66
CA VAL A 14 -1.77 -17.11 13.97
C VAL A 14 -2.64 -17.30 15.21
N LYS A 15 -2.97 -18.54 15.59
CA LYS A 15 -3.84 -18.84 16.74
C LYS A 15 -3.12 -18.65 18.06
N ASP A 16 -1.84 -19.03 18.12
CA ASP A 16 -1.04 -19.01 19.33
C ASP A 16 -0.18 -17.75 19.50
N ASN A 17 -0.30 -16.80 18.57
CA ASN A 17 0.50 -15.59 18.62
C ASN A 17 -0.18 -14.50 19.47
N PRO A 18 0.46 -14.03 20.56
CA PRO A 18 -0.13 -13.03 21.46
C PRO A 18 -0.39 -11.68 20.80
N VAL A 19 0.33 -11.33 19.72
CA VAL A 19 0.08 -10.11 18.95
C VAL A 19 -1.25 -10.20 18.22
N TYR A 20 -1.55 -11.33 17.61
CA TYR A 20 -2.82 -11.57 16.92
C TYR A 20 -3.98 -11.65 17.93
N ALA A 21 -3.80 -12.31 19.07
CA ALA A 21 -4.79 -12.34 20.13
C ALA A 21 -5.17 -10.92 20.60
N ARG A 22 -4.17 -10.06 20.79
CA ARG A 22 -4.38 -8.65 21.16
C ARG A 22 -5.10 -7.88 20.06
N MET A 23 -4.77 -8.11 18.81
CA MET A 23 -5.46 -7.49 17.68
C MET A 23 -6.93 -7.90 17.65
N LEU A 24 -7.25 -9.17 17.79
CA LEU A 24 -8.63 -9.68 17.81
C LEU A 24 -9.42 -9.10 18.99
N SER A 25 -8.82 -9.00 20.16
CA SER A 25 -9.47 -8.37 21.34
C SER A 25 -9.82 -6.90 21.04
N ARG A 26 -8.95 -6.16 20.36
CA ARG A 26 -9.23 -4.78 19.96
C ARG A 26 -10.35 -4.69 18.91
N ILE A 27 -10.35 -5.59 17.93
CA ILE A 27 -11.42 -5.66 16.93
C ILE A 27 -12.76 -5.91 17.63
N ALA A 28 -12.84 -6.89 18.53
CA ALA A 28 -14.05 -7.21 19.27
C ALA A 28 -14.51 -6.03 20.13
N TYR A 29 -13.59 -5.38 20.83
CA TYR A 29 -13.89 -4.18 21.64
C TYR A 29 -14.46 -3.06 20.79
N LEU A 30 -13.82 -2.69 19.68
CA LEU A 30 -14.28 -1.61 18.82
C LEU A 30 -15.65 -1.91 18.21
N GLN A 31 -15.92 -3.15 17.82
CA GLN A 31 -17.22 -3.54 17.27
C GLN A 31 -18.35 -3.54 18.31
N SER A 32 -18.03 -3.72 19.59
CA SER A 32 -19.03 -3.67 20.68
C SER A 32 -19.31 -2.23 21.15
N HIS A 33 -18.42 -1.27 20.89
CA HIS A 33 -18.52 0.11 21.40
C HIS A 33 -18.75 1.14 20.29
N SER A 34 -18.77 0.76 19.03
CA SER A 34 -18.95 1.69 17.91
C SER A 34 -19.73 1.05 16.76
N ALA A 35 -20.63 1.82 16.18
CA ALA A 35 -21.31 1.46 14.93
C ALA A 35 -20.49 1.78 13.67
N LEU A 36 -19.33 2.41 13.83
CA LEU A 36 -18.47 2.74 12.68
C LEU A 36 -17.87 1.46 12.07
N PRO A 37 -17.80 1.41 10.75
CA PRO A 37 -17.16 0.28 10.07
C PRO A 37 -15.65 0.24 10.37
N LEU A 38 -15.15 -0.93 10.63
CA LEU A 38 -13.71 -1.15 10.83
C LEU A 38 -13.02 -1.38 9.48
N ARG A 39 -11.77 -0.98 9.43
CA ARG A 39 -10.82 -1.34 8.38
C ARG A 39 -9.87 -2.43 8.86
N LEU A 40 -9.16 -3.04 7.94
CA LEU A 40 -8.04 -3.92 8.29
C LEU A 40 -6.90 -3.12 8.96
N VAL A 41 -6.18 -3.77 9.84
CA VAL A 41 -4.88 -3.26 10.30
C VAL A 41 -3.92 -3.27 9.10
N ASN A 42 -2.97 -2.36 9.09
CA ASN A 42 -2.02 -2.21 7.99
C ASN A 42 -1.38 -3.55 7.57
N VAL A 43 -1.27 -3.75 6.27
CA VAL A 43 -0.62 -4.89 5.65
C VAL A 43 0.56 -4.38 4.84
N ALA A 44 1.77 -4.73 5.29
CA ALA A 44 2.98 -4.52 4.50
C ALA A 44 3.06 -5.57 3.38
N SER A 45 3.67 -5.20 2.25
CA SER A 45 4.00 -6.19 1.22
C SER A 45 4.98 -7.24 1.75
N PRO A 46 5.06 -8.42 1.14
CA PRO A 46 6.04 -9.42 1.53
C PRO A 46 7.47 -8.90 1.50
N MET A 47 7.83 -8.06 0.51
CA MET A 47 9.16 -7.50 0.39
C MET A 47 9.48 -6.47 1.50
N VAL A 48 8.52 -5.62 1.87
CA VAL A 48 8.66 -4.71 3.01
C VAL A 48 8.80 -5.49 4.30
N THR A 49 8.01 -6.53 4.50
CA THR A 49 8.11 -7.39 5.69
C THR A 49 9.48 -8.09 5.75
N ALA A 50 10.00 -8.57 4.63
CA ALA A 50 11.33 -9.16 4.55
C ALA A 50 12.42 -8.15 4.98
N SER A 51 12.31 -6.89 4.57
CA SER A 51 13.24 -5.83 4.95
C SER A 51 13.18 -5.44 6.43
N MET A 52 12.11 -5.79 7.13
CA MET A 52 12.00 -5.62 8.59
C MET A 52 12.63 -6.78 9.38
N ILE A 53 12.73 -7.96 8.76
CA ILE A 53 13.27 -9.18 9.38
C ILE A 53 14.76 -9.31 9.10
N TRP A 54 15.18 -8.97 7.89
CA TRP A 54 16.56 -9.05 7.42
C TRP A 54 17.10 -7.63 7.24
N ASP A 55 18.34 -7.39 7.69
CA ASP A 55 19.00 -6.11 7.45
C ASP A 55 18.85 -5.71 5.99
N TYR A 56 18.46 -4.46 5.74
CA TYR A 56 18.07 -4.01 4.42
C TYR A 56 19.20 -4.14 3.39
N THR A 57 20.43 -3.79 3.76
CA THR A 57 21.60 -3.88 2.87
C THR A 57 21.92 -5.34 2.55
N ASP A 58 21.91 -6.19 3.59
CA ASP A 58 22.14 -7.62 3.44
C ASP A 58 21.07 -8.28 2.55
N LEU A 59 19.80 -7.87 2.69
CA LEU A 59 18.70 -8.36 1.85
C LEU A 59 18.88 -7.96 0.39
N MET A 60 19.25 -6.71 0.10
CA MET A 60 19.52 -6.26 -1.27
C MET A 60 20.68 -7.03 -1.90
N MET A 61 21.75 -7.29 -1.14
CA MET A 61 22.85 -8.13 -1.59
C MET A 61 22.42 -9.58 -1.82
N ALA A 62 21.59 -10.12 -0.92
CA ALA A 62 21.09 -11.49 -1.03
C ALA A 62 20.18 -11.71 -2.24
N MET A 63 19.40 -10.71 -2.66
CA MET A 63 18.61 -10.79 -3.90
C MET A 63 19.47 -11.10 -5.14
N ILE A 64 20.72 -10.66 -5.13
CA ILE A 64 21.67 -10.90 -6.24
C ILE A 64 22.47 -12.19 -6.02
N GLN A 65 22.96 -12.41 -4.81
CA GLN A 65 23.91 -13.50 -4.52
C GLN A 65 23.24 -14.81 -4.13
N TYR A 66 22.06 -14.73 -3.49
CA TYR A 66 21.33 -15.86 -2.90
C TYR A 66 19.82 -15.77 -3.17
N PRO A 67 19.39 -15.60 -4.45
CA PRO A 67 17.98 -15.34 -4.78
C PRO A 67 17.03 -16.43 -4.24
N ALA A 68 17.46 -17.69 -4.23
CA ALA A 68 16.67 -18.80 -3.73
C ALA A 68 16.37 -18.70 -2.22
N ASP A 69 17.28 -18.14 -1.43
CA ASP A 69 17.06 -17.93 0.01
C ASP A 69 16.08 -16.78 0.26
N VAL A 70 16.17 -15.73 -0.54
CA VAL A 70 15.21 -14.61 -0.50
C VAL A 70 13.82 -15.07 -0.90
N HIS A 71 13.70 -15.88 -1.97
CA HIS A 71 12.42 -16.46 -2.38
C HIS A 71 11.81 -17.34 -1.27
N ALA A 72 12.60 -18.19 -0.62
CA ALA A 72 12.12 -19.03 0.48
C ALA A 72 11.55 -18.18 1.65
N LEU A 73 12.19 -17.07 1.98
CA LEU A 73 11.69 -16.13 2.98
C LEU A 73 10.39 -15.46 2.53
N LEU A 74 10.34 -14.97 1.29
CA LEU A 74 9.17 -14.26 0.74
C LEU A 74 7.95 -15.18 0.63
N GLU A 75 8.14 -16.47 0.33
CA GLU A 75 7.06 -17.47 0.33
C GLU A 75 6.45 -17.61 1.72
N VAL A 76 7.26 -17.82 2.75
CA VAL A 76 6.79 -17.92 4.14
C VAL A 76 6.07 -16.64 4.60
N ILE A 77 6.62 -15.47 4.27
CA ILE A 77 5.99 -14.19 4.61
C ILE A 77 4.65 -14.02 3.88
N THR A 78 4.57 -14.40 2.60
CA THR A 78 3.35 -14.29 1.82
C THR A 78 2.24 -15.15 2.41
N GLU A 79 2.54 -16.40 2.77
CA GLU A 79 1.58 -17.28 3.45
C GLU A 79 1.14 -16.73 4.81
N ALA A 80 2.09 -16.21 5.61
CA ALA A 80 1.77 -15.57 6.88
C ALA A 80 0.88 -14.34 6.71
N THR A 81 1.13 -13.55 5.67
CA THR A 81 0.31 -12.37 5.33
C THR A 81 -1.12 -12.79 4.94
N ILE A 82 -1.27 -13.86 4.17
CA ILE A 82 -2.58 -14.40 3.82
C ILE A 82 -3.34 -14.82 5.07
N ASP A 83 -2.72 -15.58 5.95
CA ASP A 83 -3.35 -16.03 7.21
C ASP A 83 -3.73 -14.84 8.11
N TYR A 84 -2.85 -13.85 8.21
CA TYR A 84 -3.09 -12.61 8.97
C TYR A 84 -4.29 -11.81 8.45
N VAL A 85 -4.42 -11.67 7.13
CA VAL A 85 -5.55 -10.95 6.52
C VAL A 85 -6.84 -11.75 6.66
N ARG A 86 -6.81 -13.06 6.40
CA ARG A 86 -7.97 -13.94 6.57
C ARG A 86 -8.49 -13.94 8.00
N LEU A 87 -7.57 -13.95 8.98
CA LEU A 87 -7.93 -13.88 10.39
C LEU A 87 -8.70 -12.59 10.71
N GLN A 88 -8.27 -11.44 10.20
CA GLN A 88 -8.98 -10.17 10.38
C GLN A 88 -10.35 -10.19 9.70
N LEU A 89 -10.42 -10.63 8.45
CA LEU A 89 -11.66 -10.70 7.67
C LEU A 89 -12.70 -11.61 8.34
N ALA A 90 -12.28 -12.68 9.01
CA ALA A 90 -13.18 -13.56 9.75
C ALA A 90 -13.79 -12.90 11.00
N HIS A 91 -13.16 -11.85 11.54
CA HIS A 91 -13.59 -11.19 12.77
C HIS A 91 -14.18 -9.77 12.55
N ILE A 92 -13.91 -9.13 11.43
CA ILE A 92 -14.47 -7.81 11.11
C ILE A 92 -15.77 -8.00 10.33
N LYS A 93 -16.91 -7.60 10.93
CA LYS A 93 -18.25 -7.81 10.36
C LYS A 93 -18.48 -7.07 9.03
N SER A 94 -17.91 -5.90 8.87
CA SER A 94 -18.10 -5.05 7.69
C SER A 94 -16.83 -4.28 7.38
N PRO A 95 -15.82 -4.90 6.79
CA PRO A 95 -14.60 -4.20 6.41
C PRO A 95 -14.94 -3.18 5.30
N ARG A 96 -14.65 -1.90 5.56
CA ARG A 96 -14.89 -0.81 4.61
C ARG A 96 -13.64 -0.37 3.89
N SER A 97 -12.48 -0.70 4.46
CA SER A 97 -11.19 -0.45 3.83
C SER A 97 -10.31 -1.67 4.01
N MET A 98 -9.79 -2.16 2.92
CA MET A 98 -8.82 -3.26 2.88
C MET A 98 -7.39 -2.78 3.12
N GLY A 99 -7.22 -1.65 3.82
CA GLY A 99 -5.90 -1.07 3.98
C GLY A 99 -5.71 -0.11 5.15
N HIS A 100 -4.58 0.52 5.11
CA HIS A 100 -3.96 1.29 6.19
C HIS A 100 -4.62 2.66 6.44
N GLU A 101 -5.13 3.29 5.41
CA GLU A 101 -5.62 4.65 5.49
C GLU A 101 -7.14 4.69 5.73
N PRO A 102 -7.66 5.85 6.20
CA PRO A 102 -9.08 5.98 6.55
C PRO A 102 -10.03 6.02 5.34
N GLU A 103 -9.52 5.75 4.15
CA GLU A 103 -10.35 5.76 2.95
C GLU A 103 -11.42 4.67 3.00
N VAL A 104 -12.62 5.06 2.64
CA VAL A 104 -13.69 4.13 2.30
C VAL A 104 -13.55 3.80 0.82
N VAL A 105 -13.15 2.58 0.54
CA VAL A 105 -12.97 2.10 -0.83
C VAL A 105 -14.18 1.27 -1.29
N PRO A 106 -14.44 1.22 -2.60
CA PRO A 106 -15.51 0.38 -3.13
C PRO A 106 -15.27 -1.09 -2.81
N PRO A 107 -16.33 -1.88 -2.58
CA PRO A 107 -16.22 -3.33 -2.47
C PRO A 107 -15.53 -3.93 -3.71
N GLY A 108 -14.70 -4.94 -3.50
CA GLY A 108 -14.03 -5.66 -4.59
C GLY A 108 -12.77 -4.99 -5.14
N ILE A 109 -12.29 -3.91 -4.52
CA ILE A 109 -11.00 -3.31 -4.92
C ILE A 109 -9.80 -4.20 -4.55
N GLY A 110 -10.00 -5.15 -3.64
CA GLY A 110 -8.96 -6.06 -3.19
C GLY A 110 -8.19 -5.58 -1.96
N LEU A 111 -7.04 -6.18 -1.72
CA LEU A 111 -6.18 -5.90 -0.58
C LEU A 111 -5.28 -4.70 -0.88
N ARG A 112 -5.18 -3.75 0.05
CA ARG A 112 -4.18 -2.70 -0.02
C ARG A 112 -2.93 -3.11 0.76
N VAL A 113 -1.76 -3.00 0.14
CA VAL A 113 -0.45 -3.27 0.77
C VAL A 113 0.46 -2.05 0.69
N SER A 114 1.28 -1.84 1.73
CA SER A 114 2.37 -0.87 1.71
C SER A 114 3.62 -1.52 1.12
N ASP A 115 4.17 -0.95 0.05
CA ASP A 115 5.32 -1.47 -0.70
C ASP A 115 6.40 -0.40 -0.87
N ASP A 116 6.85 0.15 0.26
CA ASP A 116 7.77 1.29 0.28
C ASP A 116 9.18 0.96 -0.25
N THR A 117 9.58 -0.32 -0.19
CA THR A 117 10.83 -0.81 -0.78
C THR A 117 10.86 -0.68 -2.30
N ALA A 118 9.70 -0.56 -2.94
CA ALA A 118 9.57 -0.42 -4.41
C ALA A 118 10.43 0.71 -4.98
N ALA A 119 10.48 1.85 -4.28
CA ALA A 119 11.25 3.02 -4.70
C ALA A 119 12.76 2.76 -4.84
N LEU A 120 13.28 1.71 -4.21
CA LEU A 120 14.70 1.39 -4.14
C LEU A 120 15.11 0.26 -5.09
N LEU A 121 14.14 -0.41 -5.71
CA LEU A 121 14.39 -1.54 -6.59
C LEU A 121 14.56 -1.11 -8.06
N SER A 122 15.31 -1.91 -8.82
CA SER A 122 15.22 -1.87 -10.27
C SER A 122 13.92 -2.52 -10.76
N PRO A 123 13.44 -2.23 -11.98
CA PRO A 123 12.26 -2.89 -12.52
C PRO A 123 12.34 -4.42 -12.54
N ALA A 124 13.54 -4.97 -12.82
CA ALA A 124 13.76 -6.42 -12.84
C ALA A 124 13.62 -7.01 -11.42
N LEU A 125 14.30 -6.43 -10.43
CA LEU A 125 14.22 -6.88 -9.04
C LEU A 125 12.81 -6.68 -8.47
N TYR A 126 12.13 -5.61 -8.86
CA TYR A 126 10.74 -5.41 -8.46
C TYR A 126 9.84 -6.54 -8.97
N ARG A 127 9.91 -6.87 -10.25
CA ARG A 127 9.11 -7.98 -10.82
C ARG A 127 9.35 -9.28 -10.09
N GLU A 128 10.61 -9.60 -9.84
CA GLU A 128 11.03 -10.88 -9.27
C GLU A 128 10.70 -11.01 -7.78
N PHE A 129 11.04 -10.00 -6.96
CA PHE A 129 11.00 -10.11 -5.51
C PHE A 129 9.82 -9.37 -4.84
N ALA A 130 9.18 -8.43 -5.51
CA ALA A 130 8.01 -7.73 -4.97
C ALA A 130 6.73 -8.03 -5.78
N GLY A 131 6.73 -7.74 -7.08
CA GLY A 131 5.56 -7.88 -7.95
C GLY A 131 5.02 -9.31 -8.00
N ARG A 132 5.89 -10.31 -8.05
CA ARG A 132 5.54 -11.74 -8.02
C ARG A 132 4.71 -12.09 -6.76
N TYR A 133 5.11 -11.64 -5.61
CA TYR A 133 4.44 -11.96 -4.35
C TYR A 133 3.20 -11.10 -4.12
N ASN A 134 3.20 -9.85 -4.57
CA ASN A 134 2.01 -9.01 -4.63
C ASN A 134 0.94 -9.63 -5.56
N ALA A 135 1.34 -10.30 -6.64
CA ALA A 135 0.42 -11.03 -7.52
C ALA A 135 -0.25 -12.22 -6.81
N VAL A 136 0.46 -12.91 -5.91
CA VAL A 136 -0.14 -13.98 -5.09
C VAL A 136 -1.21 -13.40 -4.17
N LEU A 137 -0.92 -12.29 -3.48
CA LEU A 137 -1.89 -11.60 -2.63
C LEU A 137 -3.08 -11.08 -3.44
N SER A 138 -2.82 -10.54 -4.63
CA SER A 138 -3.87 -10.07 -5.54
C SER A 138 -4.84 -11.19 -5.93
N LYS A 139 -4.30 -12.35 -6.29
CA LYS A 139 -5.11 -13.53 -6.63
C LYS A 139 -5.97 -13.99 -5.45
N GLU A 140 -5.38 -14.02 -4.26
CA GLU A 140 -6.05 -14.48 -3.02
C GLU A 140 -7.22 -13.57 -2.63
N PHE A 141 -7.05 -12.25 -2.75
CA PHE A 141 -8.02 -11.26 -2.24
C PHE A 141 -8.83 -10.57 -3.34
N GLY A 142 -8.82 -11.08 -4.57
CA GLY A 142 -9.62 -10.58 -5.68
C GLY A 142 -9.16 -9.24 -6.26
N GLY A 143 -7.92 -8.87 -6.00
CA GLY A 143 -7.28 -7.64 -6.46
C GLY A 143 -6.31 -7.07 -5.44
N ILE A 144 -5.51 -6.10 -5.87
CA ILE A 144 -4.53 -5.43 -5.00
C ILE A 144 -4.44 -3.94 -5.31
N VAL A 145 -4.28 -3.14 -4.26
CA VAL A 145 -3.87 -1.73 -4.31
C VAL A 145 -2.48 -1.64 -3.71
N VAL A 146 -1.53 -1.11 -4.46
CA VAL A 146 -0.15 -0.97 -3.99
C VAL A 146 0.12 0.47 -3.59
N HIS A 147 0.51 0.65 -2.34
CA HIS A 147 0.98 1.92 -1.81
C HIS A 147 2.50 2.00 -1.83
N SER A 148 3.03 3.18 -2.15
CA SER A 148 4.43 3.50 -1.89
C SER A 148 4.61 4.97 -1.54
N CYS A 149 5.45 5.23 -0.53
CA CYS A 149 5.82 6.58 -0.09
C CYS A 149 6.92 7.24 -0.93
N GLY A 150 7.71 6.46 -1.66
CA GLY A 150 8.88 6.94 -2.38
C GLY A 150 8.62 7.26 -3.85
N ASP A 151 9.67 7.68 -4.55
CA ASP A 151 9.64 7.86 -6.00
C ASP A 151 9.59 6.51 -6.72
N CYS A 152 8.41 6.15 -7.19
CA CYS A 152 8.15 4.91 -7.93
C CYS A 152 8.36 5.06 -9.45
N SER A 153 8.87 6.18 -9.94
CA SER A 153 9.03 6.43 -11.38
C SER A 153 9.75 5.29 -12.09
N ARG A 154 10.80 4.76 -11.45
CA ARG A 154 11.62 3.68 -12.01
C ARG A 154 10.87 2.36 -12.17
N VAL A 155 9.98 2.04 -11.22
CA VAL A 155 9.29 0.74 -11.16
C VAL A 155 7.82 0.81 -11.57
N ALA A 156 7.31 1.98 -11.96
CA ALA A 156 5.90 2.19 -12.29
C ALA A 156 5.40 1.19 -13.35
N SER A 157 6.17 0.94 -14.41
CA SER A 157 5.82 -0.03 -15.43
C SER A 157 5.69 -1.45 -14.87
N ALA A 158 6.64 -1.86 -14.01
CA ALA A 158 6.62 -3.17 -13.37
C ALA A 158 5.45 -3.32 -12.38
N MET A 159 5.08 -2.24 -11.68
CA MET A 159 3.88 -2.24 -10.84
C MET A 159 2.61 -2.48 -11.68
N LEU A 160 2.49 -1.82 -12.84
CA LEU A 160 1.34 -1.97 -13.73
C LEU A 160 1.21 -3.36 -14.36
N GLU A 161 2.24 -4.18 -14.32
CA GLU A 161 2.23 -5.56 -14.78
C GLU A 161 1.68 -6.55 -13.74
N ILE A 162 1.45 -6.14 -12.47
CA ILE A 162 0.93 -7.03 -11.43
C ILE A 162 -0.48 -7.50 -11.82
N PRO A 163 -0.70 -8.82 -11.97
CA PRO A 163 -2.03 -9.35 -12.27
C PRO A 163 -3.05 -8.96 -11.20
N GLY A 164 -4.18 -8.42 -11.63
CA GLY A 164 -5.24 -7.99 -10.71
C GLY A 164 -4.93 -6.71 -9.94
N LEU A 165 -3.95 -5.92 -10.36
CA LEU A 165 -3.76 -4.57 -9.82
C LEU A 165 -5.03 -3.75 -10.05
N ARG A 166 -5.56 -3.18 -8.97
CA ARG A 166 -6.78 -2.36 -8.96
C ARG A 166 -6.50 -0.89 -8.69
N GLY A 167 -5.40 -0.59 -8.02
CA GLY A 167 -5.02 0.78 -7.71
C GLY A 167 -3.56 0.95 -7.37
N LEU A 168 -3.10 2.19 -7.57
CA LEU A 168 -1.82 2.68 -7.07
C LEU A 168 -2.10 3.83 -6.11
N GLU A 169 -1.57 3.73 -4.90
CA GLU A 169 -1.60 4.80 -3.93
C GLU A 169 -0.19 5.37 -3.78
N LEU A 170 0.01 6.58 -4.27
CA LEU A 170 1.30 7.23 -4.28
C LEU A 170 1.31 8.39 -3.30
N THR A 171 2.21 8.32 -2.32
CA THR A 171 2.49 9.44 -1.43
C THR A 171 3.52 10.32 -2.10
N MET A 172 3.34 11.64 -1.96
CA MET A 172 4.23 12.64 -2.59
C MET A 172 4.32 12.47 -4.12
N PRO A 173 3.19 12.46 -4.84
CA PRO A 173 3.19 12.22 -6.29
C PRO A 173 3.99 13.27 -7.07
N GLN A 174 4.26 14.44 -6.47
CA GLN A 174 5.10 15.48 -7.07
C GLN A 174 6.55 15.04 -7.29
N ASN A 175 7.05 14.04 -6.57
CA ASN A 175 8.41 13.51 -6.73
C ASN A 175 8.47 12.38 -7.78
N THR A 176 7.32 11.82 -8.14
CA THR A 176 7.22 10.78 -9.16
C THR A 176 7.08 11.44 -10.53
N LYS A 177 7.80 10.92 -11.53
CA LYS A 177 7.64 11.36 -12.92
C LYS A 177 6.25 10.97 -13.43
N TRP A 178 5.39 11.95 -13.58
CA TRP A 178 3.97 11.74 -13.89
C TRP A 178 3.74 11.03 -15.21
N GLU A 179 4.62 11.26 -16.18
CA GLU A 179 4.57 10.60 -17.49
C GLU A 179 4.65 9.07 -17.37
N LEU A 180 5.37 8.58 -16.37
CA LEU A 180 5.56 7.13 -16.15
C LEU A 180 4.35 6.46 -15.48
N ILE A 181 3.47 7.22 -14.83
CA ILE A 181 2.23 6.71 -14.24
C ILE A 181 0.99 7.00 -15.11
N GLN A 182 1.11 7.84 -16.15
CA GLN A 182 0.00 8.07 -17.09
C GLN A 182 -0.59 6.78 -17.70
N PRO A 183 0.20 5.73 -18.01
CA PRO A 183 -0.36 4.47 -18.48
C PRO A 183 -1.32 3.77 -17.51
N ALA A 184 -1.38 4.20 -16.24
CA ALA A 184 -2.34 3.72 -15.25
C ALA A 184 -3.74 4.32 -15.42
N ILE A 185 -3.85 5.48 -16.11
CA ILE A 185 -5.12 6.20 -16.28
C ILE A 185 -6.15 5.30 -16.98
N GLY A 186 -7.32 5.20 -16.36
CA GLY A 186 -8.43 4.36 -16.86
C GLY A 186 -8.23 2.85 -16.71
N ARG A 187 -7.05 2.39 -16.27
CA ARG A 187 -6.76 0.97 -16.02
C ARG A 187 -6.89 0.60 -14.54
N VAL A 188 -6.42 1.47 -13.67
CA VAL A 188 -6.45 1.28 -12.22
C VAL A 188 -6.87 2.57 -11.52
N ALA A 189 -7.35 2.48 -10.30
CA ALA A 189 -7.59 3.65 -9.47
C ALA A 189 -6.25 4.30 -9.07
N LEU A 190 -6.17 5.62 -9.16
CA LEU A 190 -5.02 6.38 -8.71
C LEU A 190 -5.39 7.13 -7.43
N CYS A 191 -4.80 6.74 -6.31
CA CYS A 191 -4.89 7.46 -5.06
C CYS A 191 -3.62 8.32 -4.91
N LEU A 192 -3.79 9.62 -5.08
CA LEU A 192 -2.68 10.58 -5.07
C LEU A 192 -2.72 11.34 -3.75
N ARG A 193 -1.77 11.01 -2.88
CA ARG A 193 -1.69 11.58 -1.54
C ARG A 193 -0.62 12.65 -1.46
N HIS A 194 -1.00 13.78 -0.93
CA HIS A 194 -0.07 14.83 -0.57
C HIS A 194 0.35 14.70 0.90
N LYS A 195 1.65 14.63 1.15
CA LYS A 195 2.22 14.60 2.50
C LYS A 195 2.67 16.01 2.90
N PHE A 196 2.02 16.58 3.92
CA PHE A 196 2.23 17.97 4.35
C PHE A 196 3.44 18.22 5.23
N SER A 197 4.10 17.17 5.71
CA SER A 197 5.20 17.28 6.67
C SER A 197 6.57 17.53 6.05
N ASP A 198 6.64 17.67 4.72
CA ASP A 198 7.92 17.85 4.04
C ASP A 198 8.23 19.35 3.87
N SER A 199 9.31 19.80 4.52
CA SER A 199 9.84 21.17 4.40
C SER A 199 10.24 21.55 2.97
N ALA A 200 10.40 20.55 2.08
CA ALA A 200 10.67 20.77 0.66
C ALA A 200 9.46 21.33 -0.13
N LEU A 201 8.29 21.46 0.51
CA LEU A 201 7.04 21.86 -0.12
C LEU A 201 6.53 23.23 0.39
N GLN A 202 7.43 24.12 0.73
CA GLN A 202 7.08 25.46 1.25
C GLN A 202 6.19 26.27 0.29
N ASP A 203 6.24 25.98 -1.02
CA ASP A 203 5.44 26.65 -2.06
C ASP A 203 4.21 25.85 -2.49
N TYR A 204 3.80 24.85 -1.70
CA TYR A 204 2.68 24.00 -2.06
C TYR A 204 1.33 24.69 -1.83
N GLU A 205 0.65 25.00 -2.93
CA GLU A 205 -0.73 25.47 -2.93
C GLU A 205 -1.68 24.30 -3.34
N PRO A 206 -2.51 23.78 -2.41
CA PRO A 206 -3.31 22.58 -2.62
C PRO A 206 -4.27 22.65 -3.81
N VAL A 207 -4.85 23.81 -4.06
CA VAL A 207 -5.84 24.01 -5.14
C VAL A 207 -5.15 23.95 -6.50
N ALA A 208 -4.01 24.64 -6.64
CA ALA A 208 -3.20 24.63 -7.86
C ALA A 208 -2.65 23.24 -8.15
N PHE A 209 -2.17 22.54 -7.12
CA PHE A 209 -1.70 21.17 -7.24
C PHE A 209 -2.82 20.21 -7.66
N THR A 210 -3.99 20.29 -7.01
CA THR A 210 -5.14 19.49 -7.36
C THR A 210 -5.58 19.75 -8.82
N ARG A 211 -5.61 20.99 -9.24
CA ARG A 211 -5.91 21.34 -10.64
C ARG A 211 -4.94 20.67 -11.60
N ARG A 212 -3.65 20.80 -11.34
CA ARG A 212 -2.60 20.17 -12.15
C ARG A 212 -2.74 18.64 -12.20
N LEU A 213 -3.11 17.99 -11.06
CA LEU A 213 -3.39 16.54 -11.04
C LEU A 213 -4.57 16.19 -11.96
N LEU A 214 -5.66 16.94 -11.86
CA LEU A 214 -6.85 16.70 -12.66
C LEU A 214 -6.62 16.96 -14.14
N ASP A 215 -5.84 17.98 -14.49
CA ASP A 215 -5.45 18.27 -15.87
C ASP A 215 -4.57 17.16 -16.46
N THR A 216 -3.73 16.51 -15.62
CA THR A 216 -2.81 15.45 -16.05
C THR A 216 -3.49 14.08 -16.11
N PHE A 217 -4.26 13.72 -15.09
CA PHE A 217 -4.82 12.38 -14.89
C PHE A 217 -6.31 12.27 -15.16
N GLY A 218 -7.00 13.39 -15.35
CA GLY A 218 -8.46 13.44 -15.46
C GLY A 218 -9.14 13.25 -14.09
N ARG A 219 -10.48 13.12 -14.13
CA ARG A 219 -11.30 12.95 -12.91
C ARG A 219 -11.71 11.51 -12.66
N ARG A 220 -11.72 10.64 -13.70
CA ARG A 220 -12.19 9.26 -13.57
C ARG A 220 -11.08 8.36 -12.99
N GLY A 221 -11.42 7.68 -11.88
CA GLY A 221 -10.49 6.75 -11.22
C GLY A 221 -9.38 7.45 -10.46
N VAL A 222 -9.48 8.75 -10.20
CA VAL A 222 -8.51 9.52 -9.43
C VAL A 222 -9.07 9.84 -8.05
N PHE A 223 -8.32 9.52 -7.04
CA PHE A 223 -8.57 9.81 -5.64
C PHE A 223 -7.50 10.79 -5.14
N ILE A 224 -7.89 11.93 -4.59
CA ILE A 224 -6.94 12.91 -4.05
C ILE A 224 -7.12 12.96 -2.54
N LEU A 225 -6.06 12.60 -1.83
CA LEU A 225 -6.02 12.67 -0.39
C LEU A 225 -5.19 13.86 0.05
N THR A 226 -5.82 14.70 0.85
CA THR A 226 -5.16 15.84 1.49
C THR A 226 -5.56 15.88 2.96
N SER A 227 -4.63 16.26 3.84
CA SER A 227 -4.88 16.42 5.26
C SER A 227 -4.56 17.84 5.71
N ARG A 228 -5.22 18.26 6.77
CA ARG A 228 -4.97 19.54 7.44
C ARG A 228 -4.89 19.33 8.95
N PRO A 229 -4.16 20.18 9.67
CA PRO A 229 -4.02 20.09 11.12
C PRO A 229 -5.35 20.19 11.86
N THR A 230 -6.28 20.98 11.38
CA THR A 230 -7.56 21.22 12.02
C THR A 230 -8.73 20.88 11.10
N PHE A 231 -9.89 20.61 11.73
CA PHE A 231 -11.14 20.35 11.02
C PHE A 231 -11.59 21.55 10.17
N ASP A 232 -11.44 22.77 10.70
CA ASP A 232 -11.86 24.00 10.00
C ASP A 232 -11.00 24.27 8.77
N GLU A 233 -9.69 24.04 8.86
CA GLU A 233 -8.79 24.12 7.69
C GLU A 233 -9.14 23.05 6.66
N ALA A 234 -9.43 21.82 7.09
CA ALA A 234 -9.83 20.74 6.19
C ALA A 234 -11.15 21.07 5.49
N ARG A 235 -12.14 21.59 6.20
CA ARG A 235 -13.42 22.04 5.64
C ARG A 235 -13.22 23.15 4.62
N THR A 236 -12.47 24.19 4.99
CA THR A 236 -12.19 25.34 4.11
C THR A 236 -11.47 24.90 2.83
N LEU A 237 -10.53 23.95 2.95
CA LEU A 237 -9.87 23.37 1.78
C LEU A 237 -10.85 22.56 0.94
N GLY A 238 -11.71 21.76 1.56
CA GLY A 238 -12.75 20.98 0.88
C GLY A 238 -13.67 21.86 0.05
N GLU A 239 -14.13 22.99 0.60
CA GLU A 239 -14.96 23.97 -0.12
C GLU A 239 -14.26 24.56 -1.36
N LYS A 240 -12.94 24.76 -1.30
CA LYS A 240 -12.14 25.23 -2.44
C LYS A 240 -11.87 24.16 -3.49
N LEU A 241 -11.75 22.88 -3.06
CA LEU A 241 -11.46 21.77 -3.97
C LEU A 241 -12.72 21.23 -4.65
N TRP A 242 -13.87 21.27 -3.97
CA TRP A 242 -15.11 20.72 -4.47
C TRP A 242 -15.50 21.17 -5.89
N PRO A 243 -15.45 22.46 -6.25
CA PRO A 243 -15.77 22.92 -7.61
C PRO A 243 -14.83 22.33 -8.68
N LEU A 244 -13.60 21.98 -8.32
CA LEU A 244 -12.65 21.36 -9.25
C LEU A 244 -13.00 19.88 -9.53
N LEU A 245 -13.66 19.23 -8.58
CA LEU A 245 -13.93 17.79 -8.63
C LEU A 245 -15.26 17.47 -9.34
N VAL A 246 -16.25 18.38 -9.24
CA VAL A 246 -17.63 18.16 -9.75
C VAL A 246 -17.93 18.92 -11.04
N GLY A 247 -17.10 19.84 -11.45
CA GLY A 247 -17.18 20.55 -12.75
C GLY A 247 -16.38 19.85 -13.81
#